data_2b9227913e52329e2f42e3411a483555
#
_entry.id   2b9227913e52329e2f42e3411a483555
#
_cell.length_a   1.000
_cell.length_b   1.000
_cell.length_c   1.000
_cell.angle_alpha   90.00
_cell.angle_beta   90.00
_cell.angle_gamma   90.00
#
_symmetry.space_group_name_H-M   'P 1'
#
loop_
_entity.id
_entity.type
_entity.pdbx_description
1 polymer ?
#
loop_
_entity_poly.entity_id
_entity_poly.type
_entity_poly.pdbx_seq_one_letter_code
_entity_poly.pdbx_strand_id
1 'polypeptide(L)'
;MHGELLKHKVHLASRDMFVALDRFWSQDDIAERYPELLFHIHCVVRATVPAMEAARKAAEARSGSDPVAAAMAAYLARHITEELHHDDWLLEDIEALGVSRESVLKRVPPPAAAALIGSVYYWVLHAHPVAWMGYAAVTEGHPPSGEFLCEVMERTGLPRESFRTYLKHAQLDPHHSREMYAALDSMPLTAEHTSLLGVVAFQTIRNVATLFTALTGSKVPTRAA
;
A
#
# COMPACT_ATOMS: atom_id res chain seq x y z
N MET A 1 14.81 16.26 7.33
CA MET A 1 16.06 15.46 7.39
C MET A 1 15.82 13.98 7.59
N HIS A 2 14.90 13.55 8.46
CA HIS A 2 14.50 12.14 8.65
C HIS A 2 13.74 11.60 7.45
N GLY A 3 12.85 12.40 6.86
CA GLY A 3 12.09 12.07 5.66
C GLY A 3 13.00 11.79 4.47
N GLU A 4 13.97 12.65 4.19
CA GLU A 4 14.94 12.43 3.10
C GLU A 4 15.80 11.19 3.32
N LEU A 5 16.19 10.90 4.57
CA LEU A 5 16.92 9.68 4.88
C LEU A 5 16.09 8.42 4.62
N LEU A 6 14.80 8.42 5.02
CA LEU A 6 13.90 7.30 4.76
C LEU A 6 13.67 7.13 3.27
N LYS A 7 13.40 8.21 2.53
CA LYS A 7 13.24 8.21 1.08
C LYS A 7 14.44 7.61 0.36
N HIS A 8 15.64 7.99 0.78
CA HIS A 8 16.89 7.43 0.23
C HIS A 8 17.04 5.94 0.51
N LYS A 9 16.74 5.49 1.74
CA LYS A 9 16.77 4.07 2.10
C LYS A 9 15.76 3.26 1.27
N VAL A 10 14.53 3.75 1.11
CA VAL A 10 13.50 3.12 0.29
C VAL A 10 13.98 3.01 -1.15
N HIS A 11 14.46 4.11 -1.75
CA HIS A 11 14.95 4.12 -3.13
C HIS A 11 16.06 3.08 -3.36
N LEU A 12 17.07 3.05 -2.49
CA LEU A 12 18.19 2.11 -2.62
C LEU A 12 17.78 0.64 -2.48
N ALA A 13 16.77 0.36 -1.65
CA ALA A 13 16.32 -1.00 -1.38
C ALA A 13 15.27 -1.53 -2.37
N SER A 14 14.62 -0.65 -3.17
CA SER A 14 13.43 -1.00 -3.96
C SER A 14 13.72 -1.76 -5.26
N ARG A 15 14.99 -2.03 -5.61
CA ARG A 15 15.34 -2.67 -6.89
C ARG A 15 14.56 -3.96 -7.15
N ASP A 16 14.56 -4.89 -6.20
CA ASP A 16 13.91 -6.20 -6.40
C ASP A 16 12.38 -6.07 -6.45
N MET A 17 11.83 -5.09 -5.73
CA MET A 17 10.42 -4.74 -5.83
C MET A 17 10.07 -4.26 -7.25
N PHE A 18 10.82 -3.31 -7.79
CA PHE A 18 10.59 -2.82 -9.15
C PHE A 18 10.74 -3.91 -10.21
N VAL A 19 11.71 -4.81 -10.04
CA VAL A 19 11.85 -5.98 -10.94
C VAL A 19 10.62 -6.88 -10.87
N ALA A 20 10.03 -7.09 -9.67
CA ALA A 20 8.83 -7.91 -9.54
C ALA A 20 7.60 -7.22 -10.15
N LEU A 21 7.46 -5.90 -9.96
CA LEU A 21 6.40 -5.11 -10.58
C LEU A 21 6.53 -5.14 -12.12
N ASP A 22 7.71 -4.85 -12.65
CA ASP A 22 7.98 -4.84 -14.09
C ASP A 22 7.64 -6.19 -14.73
N ARG A 23 8.09 -7.30 -14.12
CA ARG A 23 7.76 -8.65 -14.58
C ARG A 23 6.26 -8.92 -14.61
N PHE A 24 5.50 -8.44 -13.63
CA PHE A 24 4.06 -8.60 -13.60
C PHE A 24 3.39 -7.80 -14.73
N TRP A 25 3.72 -6.51 -14.82
CA TRP A 25 3.10 -5.62 -15.79
C TRP A 25 3.50 -5.91 -17.24
N SER A 26 4.62 -6.59 -17.45
CA SER A 26 5.11 -6.99 -18.78
C SER A 26 4.54 -8.34 -19.27
N GLN A 27 3.65 -9.01 -18.50
CA GLN A 27 3.04 -10.27 -18.95
C GLN A 27 2.13 -10.05 -20.16
N ASP A 28 2.16 -10.97 -21.12
CA ASP A 28 1.27 -10.94 -22.29
C ASP A 28 -0.20 -11.18 -21.90
N ASP A 29 -0.43 -11.95 -20.81
CA ASP A 29 -1.72 -12.29 -20.24
C ASP A 29 -2.15 -11.37 -19.08
N ILE A 30 -1.65 -10.11 -19.07
CA ILE A 30 -1.94 -9.13 -18.01
C ILE A 30 -3.44 -8.82 -17.89
N ALA A 31 -4.18 -8.84 -19.01
CA ALA A 31 -5.62 -8.60 -19.01
C ALA A 31 -6.38 -9.64 -18.17
N GLU A 32 -5.97 -10.90 -18.26
CA GLU A 32 -6.55 -12.01 -17.50
C GLU A 32 -6.12 -12.02 -16.04
N ARG A 33 -4.92 -11.47 -15.73
CA ARG A 33 -4.35 -11.38 -14.36
C ARG A 33 -4.84 -10.17 -13.60
N TYR A 34 -5.26 -9.15 -14.29
CA TYR A 34 -5.59 -7.86 -13.67
C TYR A 34 -6.71 -7.94 -12.62
N PRO A 35 -7.80 -8.71 -12.80
CA PRO A 35 -8.80 -8.89 -11.75
C PRO A 35 -8.21 -9.50 -10.46
N GLU A 36 -7.24 -10.40 -10.58
CA GLU A 36 -6.57 -11.01 -9.44
C GLU A 36 -5.63 -10.02 -8.73
N LEU A 37 -4.93 -9.18 -9.48
CA LEU A 37 -4.18 -8.06 -8.90
C LEU A 37 -5.10 -7.15 -8.07
N LEU A 38 -6.21 -6.70 -8.65
CA LEU A 38 -7.16 -5.83 -7.94
C LEU A 38 -7.70 -6.49 -6.67
N PHE A 39 -7.97 -7.80 -6.70
CA PHE A 39 -8.36 -8.54 -5.49
C PHE A 39 -7.27 -8.53 -4.42
N HIS A 40 -6.00 -8.74 -4.78
CA HIS A 40 -4.87 -8.69 -3.84
C HIS A 40 -4.73 -7.29 -3.22
N ILE A 41 -4.80 -6.26 -4.05
CA ILE A 41 -4.73 -4.86 -3.59
C ILE A 41 -5.94 -4.53 -2.71
N HIS A 42 -7.16 -4.95 -3.08
CA HIS A 42 -8.34 -4.79 -2.23
C HIS A 42 -8.14 -5.43 -0.84
N CYS A 43 -7.55 -6.63 -0.76
CA CYS A 43 -7.27 -7.28 0.52
C CYS A 43 -6.28 -6.48 1.40
N VAL A 44 -5.37 -5.72 0.80
CA VAL A 44 -4.46 -4.81 1.51
C VAL A 44 -5.20 -3.53 1.91
N VAL A 45 -5.85 -2.86 0.95
CA VAL A 45 -6.46 -1.54 1.15
C VAL A 45 -7.62 -1.58 2.16
N ARG A 46 -8.49 -2.60 2.13
CA ARG A 46 -9.57 -2.76 3.11
C ARG A 46 -9.06 -2.88 4.56
N ALA A 47 -7.80 -3.26 4.76
CA ALA A 47 -7.18 -3.38 6.07
C ALA A 47 -6.33 -2.13 6.42
N THR A 48 -6.17 -1.18 5.50
CA THR A 48 -5.35 0.03 5.70
C THR A 48 -5.96 0.91 6.79
N VAL A 49 -7.22 1.32 6.66
CA VAL A 49 -7.89 2.15 7.69
C VAL A 49 -7.95 1.43 9.06
N PRO A 50 -8.34 0.14 9.17
CA PRO A 50 -8.23 -0.60 10.43
C PRO A 50 -6.82 -0.62 11.04
N ALA A 51 -5.76 -0.74 10.22
CA ALA A 51 -4.38 -0.71 10.70
C ALA A 51 -3.96 0.69 11.18
N MET A 52 -4.40 1.75 10.48
CA MET A 52 -4.21 3.14 10.91
C MET A 52 -4.92 3.44 12.23
N GLU A 53 -6.15 2.93 12.42
CA GLU A 53 -6.88 3.04 13.67
C GLU A 53 -6.16 2.34 14.83
N ALA A 54 -5.60 1.15 14.58
CA ALA A 54 -4.78 0.46 15.57
C ALA A 54 -3.51 1.26 15.92
N ALA A 55 -2.85 1.85 14.92
CA ALA A 55 -1.69 2.71 15.10
C ALA A 55 -2.06 3.99 15.87
N ARG A 56 -3.19 4.63 15.54
CA ARG A 56 -3.69 5.82 16.24
C ARG A 56 -3.98 5.53 17.71
N LYS A 57 -4.70 4.45 18.02
CA LYS A 57 -4.97 4.03 19.42
C LYS A 57 -3.70 3.73 20.19
N ALA A 58 -2.72 3.05 19.58
CA ALA A 58 -1.42 2.79 20.20
C ALA A 58 -0.62 4.08 20.45
N ALA A 59 -0.74 5.04 19.54
CA ALA A 59 -0.10 6.36 19.67
C ALA A 59 -0.77 7.20 20.77
N GLU A 60 -2.09 7.25 20.82
CA GLU A 60 -2.84 7.96 21.86
C GLU A 60 -2.51 7.43 23.26
N ALA A 61 -2.40 6.10 23.42
CA ALA A 61 -2.05 5.49 24.71
C ALA A 61 -0.66 5.88 25.23
N ARG A 62 0.25 6.35 24.35
CA ARG A 62 1.62 6.78 24.68
C ARG A 62 1.79 8.30 24.70
N SER A 63 0.84 9.06 24.17
CA SER A 63 0.96 10.49 23.86
C SER A 63 1.33 11.38 25.07
N GLY A 64 0.96 10.95 26.29
CA GLY A 64 1.28 11.71 27.52
C GLY A 64 2.76 11.73 27.89
N SER A 65 3.58 10.81 27.40
CA SER A 65 5.02 10.71 27.71
C SER A 65 5.91 10.60 26.48
N ASP A 66 5.32 10.48 25.30
CA ASP A 66 6.02 10.24 24.04
C ASP A 66 5.58 11.28 22.99
N PRO A 67 6.40 12.29 22.71
CA PRO A 67 6.06 13.35 21.75
C PRO A 67 5.97 12.83 20.30
N VAL A 68 6.69 11.75 19.94
CA VAL A 68 6.58 11.13 18.62
C VAL A 68 5.22 10.43 18.48
N ALA A 69 4.77 9.71 19.52
CA ALA A 69 3.45 9.11 19.54
C ALA A 69 2.35 10.17 19.50
N ALA A 70 2.47 11.27 20.22
CA ALA A 70 1.51 12.37 20.17
C ALA A 70 1.37 12.97 18.76
N ALA A 71 2.48 13.18 18.06
CA ALA A 71 2.50 13.67 16.68
C ALA A 71 1.90 12.64 15.71
N MET A 72 2.18 11.34 15.91
CA MET A 72 1.58 10.25 15.13
C MET A 72 0.07 10.18 15.30
N ALA A 73 -0.46 10.31 16.51
CA ALA A 73 -1.90 10.32 16.75
C ALA A 73 -2.60 11.44 15.97
N ALA A 74 -2.02 12.64 15.97
CA ALA A 74 -2.53 13.80 15.24
C ALA A 74 -2.45 13.61 13.71
N TYR A 75 -1.35 13.04 13.20
CA TYR A 75 -1.19 12.73 11.78
C TYR A 75 -2.24 11.71 11.32
N LEU A 76 -2.32 10.57 12.01
CA LEU A 76 -3.24 9.48 11.65
C LEU A 76 -4.72 9.90 11.73
N ALA A 77 -5.09 10.76 12.68
CA ALA A 77 -6.45 11.28 12.78
C ALA A 77 -6.91 12.01 11.50
N ARG A 78 -6.00 12.72 10.82
CA ARG A 78 -6.28 13.37 9.52
C ARG A 78 -6.24 12.36 8.38
N HIS A 79 -5.15 11.62 8.27
CA HIS A 79 -4.90 10.72 7.14
C HIS A 79 -5.95 9.60 7.03
N ILE A 80 -6.51 9.11 8.14
CA ILE A 80 -7.63 8.16 8.14
C ILE A 80 -8.84 8.72 7.37
N THR A 81 -9.14 10.01 7.50
CA THR A 81 -10.30 10.60 6.80
C THR A 81 -10.10 10.68 5.30
N GLU A 82 -8.85 10.74 4.85
CA GLU A 82 -8.48 10.77 3.44
C GLU A 82 -8.53 9.37 2.82
N GLU A 83 -8.25 8.32 3.60
CA GLU A 83 -8.22 6.93 3.16
C GLU A 83 -9.55 6.19 3.27
N LEU A 84 -10.60 6.82 3.85
CA LEU A 84 -11.91 6.21 3.95
C LEU A 84 -12.49 5.87 2.56
N HIS A 85 -13.03 4.65 2.43
CA HIS A 85 -13.70 4.16 1.23
C HIS A 85 -12.81 3.90 0.00
N HIS A 86 -11.48 3.93 0.11
CA HIS A 86 -10.60 3.56 -1.01
C HIS A 86 -10.72 2.07 -1.38
N ASP A 87 -11.09 1.21 -0.44
CA ASP A 87 -11.41 -0.19 -0.69
C ASP A 87 -12.69 -0.39 -1.52
N ASP A 88 -13.69 0.50 -1.36
CA ASP A 88 -14.90 0.50 -2.20
C ASP A 88 -14.58 0.81 -3.66
N TRP A 89 -13.63 1.72 -3.94
CA TRP A 89 -13.20 2.01 -5.31
C TRP A 89 -12.63 0.77 -6.00
N LEU A 90 -11.85 -0.04 -5.28
CA LEU A 90 -11.31 -1.29 -5.82
C LEU A 90 -12.40 -2.33 -6.12
N LEU A 91 -13.45 -2.38 -5.29
CA LEU A 91 -14.60 -3.24 -5.59
C LEU A 91 -15.35 -2.77 -6.84
N GLU A 92 -15.51 -1.45 -7.03
CA GLU A 92 -16.10 -0.89 -8.25
C GLU A 92 -15.22 -1.17 -9.48
N ASP A 93 -13.89 -1.09 -9.36
CA ASP A 93 -12.96 -1.42 -10.43
C ASP A 93 -13.06 -2.91 -10.83
N ILE A 94 -13.21 -3.81 -9.85
CA ILE A 94 -13.41 -5.25 -10.08
C ILE A 94 -14.77 -5.53 -10.71
N GLU A 95 -15.83 -4.82 -10.30
CA GLU A 95 -17.16 -4.92 -10.90
C GLU A 95 -17.17 -4.47 -12.36
N ALA A 96 -16.37 -3.47 -12.74
CA ALA A 96 -16.18 -3.04 -14.13
C ALA A 96 -15.57 -4.15 -15.01
N LEU A 97 -14.90 -5.13 -14.41
CA LEU A 97 -14.37 -6.33 -15.10
C LEU A 97 -15.37 -7.51 -15.13
N GLY A 98 -16.60 -7.31 -14.66
CA GLY A 98 -17.66 -8.33 -14.63
C GLY A 98 -17.57 -9.32 -13.47
N VAL A 99 -16.77 -9.01 -12.43
CA VAL A 99 -16.65 -9.83 -11.22
C VAL A 99 -17.48 -9.18 -10.10
N SER A 100 -18.44 -9.90 -9.52
CA SER A 100 -19.34 -9.33 -8.53
C SER A 100 -18.63 -9.05 -7.20
N ARG A 101 -18.96 -7.91 -6.58
CA ARG A 101 -18.52 -7.52 -5.22
C ARG A 101 -18.73 -8.66 -4.20
N GLU A 102 -19.89 -9.31 -4.25
CA GLU A 102 -20.22 -10.41 -3.34
C GLU A 102 -19.26 -11.59 -3.48
N SER A 103 -18.87 -11.95 -4.71
CA SER A 103 -17.90 -13.02 -4.94
C SER A 103 -16.52 -12.68 -4.42
N VAL A 104 -16.09 -11.43 -4.57
CA VAL A 104 -14.81 -10.92 -4.05
C VAL A 104 -14.76 -11.00 -2.53
N LEU A 105 -15.81 -10.52 -1.86
CA LEU A 105 -15.87 -10.45 -0.40
C LEU A 105 -15.92 -11.83 0.28
N LYS A 106 -16.39 -12.87 -0.42
CA LYS A 106 -16.40 -14.26 0.06
C LYS A 106 -15.05 -14.95 -0.05
N ARG A 107 -14.11 -14.40 -0.80
CA ARG A 107 -12.80 -15.03 -1.02
C ARG A 107 -11.91 -14.91 0.22
N VAL A 108 -11.13 -15.98 0.45
CA VAL A 108 -10.06 -15.96 1.45
C VAL A 108 -8.93 -15.07 0.95
N PRO A 109 -8.42 -14.12 1.77
CA PRO A 109 -7.29 -13.29 1.40
C PRO A 109 -6.04 -14.10 1.10
N PRO A 110 -5.28 -13.74 0.05
CA PRO A 110 -4.02 -14.41 -0.25
C PRO A 110 -2.99 -14.18 0.87
N PRO A 111 -2.15 -15.20 1.19
CA PRO A 111 -1.14 -15.06 2.24
C PRO A 111 -0.19 -13.87 2.03
N ALA A 112 0.16 -13.54 0.77
CA ALA A 112 1.03 -12.41 0.47
C ALA A 112 0.40 -11.06 0.84
N ALA A 113 -0.90 -10.87 0.57
CA ALA A 113 -1.62 -9.65 0.99
C ALA A 113 -1.73 -9.60 2.52
N ALA A 114 -2.07 -10.71 3.16
CA ALA A 114 -2.14 -10.79 4.62
C ALA A 114 -0.77 -10.52 5.29
N ALA A 115 0.34 -10.99 4.71
CA ALA A 115 1.68 -10.73 5.21
C ALA A 115 2.06 -9.25 5.07
N LEU A 116 1.69 -8.61 3.96
CA LEU A 116 2.00 -7.20 3.70
C LEU A 116 1.37 -6.31 4.78
N ILE A 117 0.05 -6.30 4.88
CA ILE A 117 -0.63 -5.42 5.84
C ILE A 117 -0.56 -5.96 7.29
N GLY A 118 -0.53 -7.27 7.49
CA GLY A 118 -0.43 -7.88 8.80
C GLY A 118 0.87 -7.56 9.53
N SER A 119 1.98 -7.39 8.79
CA SER A 119 3.25 -6.97 9.39
C SER A 119 3.18 -5.58 10.04
N VAL A 120 2.33 -4.69 9.54
CA VAL A 120 2.13 -3.35 10.11
C VAL A 120 1.57 -3.44 11.53
N TYR A 121 0.58 -4.30 11.75
CA TYR A 121 0.01 -4.51 13.10
C TYR A 121 1.08 -4.97 14.09
N TYR A 122 1.97 -5.89 13.68
CA TYR A 122 3.06 -6.34 14.55
C TYR A 122 3.93 -5.17 15.01
N TRP A 123 4.42 -4.37 14.08
CA TRP A 123 5.34 -3.26 14.39
C TRP A 123 4.67 -2.16 15.20
N VAL A 124 3.44 -1.81 14.85
CA VAL A 124 2.67 -0.77 15.52
C VAL A 124 2.35 -1.14 16.96
N LEU A 125 1.94 -2.38 17.20
CA LEU A 125 1.49 -2.84 18.51
C LEU A 125 2.66 -3.28 19.42
N HIS A 126 3.74 -3.84 18.86
CA HIS A 126 4.83 -4.45 19.63
C HIS A 126 6.14 -3.63 19.62
N ALA A 127 6.26 -2.63 18.75
CA ALA A 127 7.39 -1.71 18.74
C ALA A 127 6.92 -0.27 18.99
N HIS A 128 6.59 0.47 17.94
CA HIS A 128 6.18 1.86 18.06
C HIS A 128 5.20 2.27 16.94
N PRO A 129 4.15 3.10 17.22
CA PRO A 129 3.18 3.55 16.20
C PRO A 129 3.80 4.25 14.99
N VAL A 130 4.97 4.90 15.13
CA VAL A 130 5.69 5.54 14.01
C VAL A 130 6.07 4.54 12.91
N ALA A 131 6.07 3.25 13.20
CA ALA A 131 6.30 2.17 12.25
C ALA A 131 5.36 2.26 11.02
N TRP A 132 4.13 2.75 11.21
CA TRP A 132 3.19 3.02 10.11
C TRP A 132 3.83 3.83 8.97
N MET A 133 4.59 4.87 9.30
CA MET A 133 5.25 5.72 8.30
C MET A 133 6.26 4.97 7.42
N GLY A 134 6.89 3.91 7.97
CA GLY A 134 7.78 3.05 7.18
C GLY A 134 7.05 2.22 6.13
N TYR A 135 5.81 1.81 6.41
CA TYR A 135 4.92 1.16 5.46
C TYR A 135 4.41 2.15 4.41
N ALA A 136 3.85 3.28 4.83
CA ALA A 136 3.31 4.32 3.95
C ALA A 136 4.37 4.86 2.98
N ALA A 137 5.63 5.02 3.42
CA ALA A 137 6.73 5.47 2.57
C ALA A 137 6.98 4.56 1.35
N VAL A 138 6.58 3.30 1.39
CA VAL A 138 6.69 2.35 0.27
C VAL A 138 5.41 2.30 -0.54
N THR A 139 4.26 2.19 0.11
CA THR A 139 2.97 1.98 -0.56
C THR A 139 2.43 3.24 -1.24
N GLU A 140 2.72 4.41 -0.69
CA GLU A 140 2.30 5.72 -1.25
C GLU A 140 3.46 6.46 -1.95
N GLY A 141 4.70 5.94 -1.78
CA GLY A 141 5.89 6.60 -2.32
C GLY A 141 6.12 6.38 -3.82
N HIS A 142 5.45 5.42 -4.45
CA HIS A 142 5.74 4.99 -5.82
C HIS A 142 4.45 4.64 -6.60
N PRO A 143 3.47 5.55 -6.71
CA PRO A 143 2.30 5.29 -7.52
C PRO A 143 2.68 5.14 -8.99
N PRO A 144 2.02 4.27 -9.76
CA PRO A 144 2.20 4.21 -11.21
C PRO A 144 1.79 5.54 -11.84
N SER A 145 2.53 5.99 -12.86
CA SER A 145 2.18 7.21 -13.56
C SER A 145 0.89 7.06 -14.37
N GLY A 146 0.15 8.17 -14.57
CA GLY A 146 -1.03 8.16 -15.44
C GLY A 146 -0.71 7.76 -16.88
N GLU A 147 0.48 8.10 -17.39
CA GLU A 147 0.97 7.70 -18.71
C GLU A 147 1.13 6.18 -18.80
N PHE A 148 1.83 5.56 -17.84
CA PHE A 148 1.97 4.11 -17.74
C PHE A 148 0.60 3.41 -17.69
N LEU A 149 -0.34 3.94 -16.91
CA LEU A 149 -1.69 3.36 -16.82
C LEU A 149 -2.43 3.44 -18.16
N CYS A 150 -2.26 4.54 -18.93
CA CYS A 150 -2.82 4.66 -20.26
C CYS A 150 -2.23 3.61 -21.22
N GLU A 151 -0.91 3.40 -21.21
CA GLU A 151 -0.24 2.35 -22.00
C GLU A 151 -0.76 0.95 -21.66
N VAL A 152 -0.97 0.66 -20.36
CA VAL A 152 -1.54 -0.64 -19.94
C VAL A 152 -2.99 -0.79 -20.43
N MET A 153 -3.82 0.25 -20.33
CA MET A 153 -5.20 0.22 -20.84
C MET A 153 -5.24 -0.03 -22.35
N GLU A 154 -4.41 0.67 -23.12
CA GLU A 154 -4.32 0.48 -24.58
C GLU A 154 -3.88 -0.93 -24.95
N ARG A 155 -2.86 -1.46 -24.29
CA ARG A 155 -2.33 -2.80 -24.54
C ARG A 155 -3.33 -3.92 -24.19
N THR A 156 -4.09 -3.74 -23.11
CA THR A 156 -4.99 -4.78 -22.58
C THR A 156 -6.40 -4.71 -23.14
N GLY A 157 -6.84 -3.54 -23.60
CA GLY A 157 -8.23 -3.28 -23.97
C GLY A 157 -9.21 -3.32 -22.79
N LEU A 158 -8.71 -3.32 -21.54
CA LEU A 158 -9.55 -3.28 -20.35
C LEU A 158 -10.26 -1.93 -20.20
N PRO A 159 -11.48 -1.92 -19.64
CA PRO A 159 -12.24 -0.69 -19.46
C PRO A 159 -11.54 0.28 -18.51
N ARG A 160 -11.56 1.56 -18.83
CA ARG A 160 -10.95 2.64 -18.01
C ARG A 160 -11.48 2.66 -16.58
N GLU A 161 -12.73 2.27 -16.41
CA GLU A 161 -13.42 2.19 -15.12
C GLU A 161 -12.74 1.21 -14.16
N SER A 162 -12.09 0.18 -14.67
CA SER A 162 -11.34 -0.77 -13.85
C SER A 162 -9.98 -0.26 -13.35
N PHE A 163 -9.53 0.92 -13.81
CA PHE A 163 -8.30 1.59 -13.37
C PHE A 163 -8.56 2.82 -12.50
N ARG A 164 -9.80 3.06 -12.08
CA ARG A 164 -10.20 4.25 -11.32
C ARG A 164 -9.34 4.47 -10.09
N THR A 165 -9.15 3.42 -9.29
CA THR A 165 -8.35 3.48 -8.06
C THR A 165 -6.91 3.88 -8.36
N TYR A 166 -6.26 3.23 -9.30
CA TYR A 166 -4.89 3.57 -9.71
C TYR A 166 -4.77 4.99 -10.25
N LEU A 167 -5.72 5.43 -11.08
CA LEU A 167 -5.74 6.79 -11.64
C LEU A 167 -5.93 7.85 -10.56
N LYS A 168 -6.76 7.57 -9.54
CA LYS A 168 -6.94 8.47 -8.39
C LYS A 168 -5.67 8.53 -7.54
N HIS A 169 -5.07 7.38 -7.19
CA HIS A 169 -3.83 7.31 -6.42
C HIS A 169 -2.65 7.97 -7.15
N ALA A 170 -2.56 7.85 -8.47
CA ALA A 170 -1.56 8.59 -9.26
C ALA A 170 -1.62 10.12 -9.03
N GLN A 171 -2.79 10.66 -8.65
CA GLN A 171 -2.98 12.09 -8.34
C GLN A 171 -2.84 12.41 -6.85
N LEU A 172 -3.31 11.51 -5.97
CA LEU A 172 -3.35 11.72 -4.51
C LEU A 172 -2.00 11.43 -3.84
N ASP A 173 -1.35 10.33 -4.18
CA ASP A 173 -0.15 9.85 -3.49
C ASP A 173 1.03 10.83 -3.52
N PRO A 174 1.28 11.64 -4.58
CA PRO A 174 2.29 12.69 -4.53
C PRO A 174 2.04 13.74 -3.45
N HIS A 175 0.78 13.99 -3.07
CA HIS A 175 0.42 14.88 -1.97
C HIS A 175 0.61 14.19 -0.62
N HIS A 176 0.05 12.98 -0.43
CA HIS A 176 0.18 12.16 0.78
C HIS A 176 1.64 11.91 1.13
N SER A 177 2.45 11.54 0.14
CA SER A 177 3.89 11.33 0.33
C SER A 177 4.62 12.59 0.83
N ARG A 178 4.32 13.78 0.27
CA ARG A 178 4.91 15.05 0.75
C ARG A 178 4.50 15.36 2.18
N GLU A 179 3.22 15.21 2.53
CA GLU A 179 2.72 15.45 3.88
C GLU A 179 3.34 14.47 4.89
N MET A 180 3.44 13.19 4.53
CA MET A 180 4.06 12.16 5.36
C MET A 180 5.53 12.50 5.65
N TYR A 181 6.33 12.85 4.65
CA TYR A 181 7.74 13.21 4.88
C TYR A 181 7.89 14.51 5.65
N ALA A 182 7.03 15.51 5.43
CA ALA A 182 7.00 16.73 6.22
C ALA A 182 6.64 16.45 7.70
N ALA A 183 5.68 15.56 7.94
CA ALA A 183 5.32 15.12 9.29
C ALA A 183 6.50 14.42 9.98
N LEU A 184 7.20 13.50 9.30
CA LEU A 184 8.41 12.85 9.82
C LEU A 184 9.50 13.85 10.18
N ASP A 185 9.72 14.88 9.36
CA ASP A 185 10.74 15.91 9.62
C ASP A 185 10.38 16.84 10.79
N SER A 186 9.10 16.94 11.13
CA SER A 186 8.61 17.72 12.28
C SER A 186 8.65 16.95 13.61
N MET A 187 8.76 15.61 13.58
CA MET A 187 8.78 14.78 14.77
C MET A 187 10.18 14.74 15.41
N PRO A 188 10.28 14.70 16.76
CA PRO A 188 11.56 14.55 17.47
C PRO A 188 12.02 13.08 17.46
N LEU A 189 12.29 12.54 16.27
CA LEU A 189 12.66 11.14 16.07
C LEU A 189 14.05 10.86 16.67
N THR A 190 14.16 9.74 17.40
CA THR A 190 15.43 9.20 17.87
C THR A 190 16.09 8.31 16.79
N ALA A 191 17.32 7.84 17.09
CA ALA A 191 18.01 6.87 16.22
C ALA A 191 17.24 5.54 16.14
N GLU A 192 16.60 5.11 17.23
CA GLU A 192 15.77 3.90 17.28
C GLU A 192 14.54 4.03 16.38
N HIS A 193 13.85 5.18 16.43
CA HIS A 193 12.72 5.46 15.53
C HIS A 193 13.17 5.44 14.07
N THR A 194 14.29 6.05 13.75
CA THR A 194 14.85 6.08 12.39
C THR A 194 15.26 4.68 11.90
N SER A 195 15.78 3.83 12.80
CA SER A 195 16.08 2.43 12.51
C SER A 195 14.81 1.63 12.26
N LEU A 196 13.81 1.78 13.13
CA LEU A 196 12.51 1.11 13.00
C LEU A 196 11.83 1.44 11.66
N LEU A 197 11.78 2.72 11.29
CA LEU A 197 11.24 3.16 10.00
C LEU A 197 11.94 2.45 8.83
N GLY A 198 13.27 2.34 8.86
CA GLY A 198 14.04 1.64 7.84
C GLY A 198 13.72 0.13 7.77
N VAL A 199 13.65 -0.54 8.93
CA VAL A 199 13.33 -1.98 9.01
C VAL A 199 11.94 -2.26 8.45
N VAL A 200 10.95 -1.46 8.83
CA VAL A 200 9.58 -1.60 8.35
C VAL A 200 9.48 -1.35 6.85
N ALA A 201 10.13 -0.30 6.35
CA ALA A 201 10.17 -0.02 4.92
C ALA A 201 10.80 -1.18 4.14
N PHE A 202 11.92 -1.74 4.60
CA PHE A 202 12.57 -2.89 3.94
C PHE A 202 11.69 -4.14 3.95
N GLN A 203 10.99 -4.41 5.04
CA GLN A 203 10.03 -5.51 5.10
C GLN A 203 8.86 -5.28 4.14
N THR A 204 8.35 -4.06 4.07
CA THR A 204 7.25 -3.69 3.15
C THR A 204 7.68 -3.89 1.70
N ILE A 205 8.87 -3.42 1.30
CA ILE A 205 9.46 -3.65 -0.03
C ILE A 205 9.49 -5.15 -0.37
N ARG A 206 9.98 -5.98 0.56
CA ARG A 206 10.00 -7.45 0.36
C ARG A 206 8.60 -8.03 0.21
N ASN A 207 7.65 -7.60 1.02
CA ASN A 207 6.28 -8.09 0.98
C ASN A 207 5.57 -7.70 -0.32
N VAL A 208 5.78 -6.47 -0.82
CA VAL A 208 5.29 -6.04 -2.13
C VAL A 208 5.92 -6.89 -3.25
N ALA A 209 7.24 -7.07 -3.25
CA ALA A 209 7.93 -7.93 -4.22
C ALA A 209 7.39 -9.38 -4.19
N THR A 210 7.12 -9.92 -3.00
CA THR A 210 6.55 -11.27 -2.82
C THR A 210 5.13 -11.34 -3.38
N LEU A 211 4.29 -10.33 -3.14
CA LEU A 211 2.93 -10.26 -3.66
C LEU A 211 2.92 -10.28 -5.20
N PHE A 212 3.71 -9.42 -5.83
CA PHE A 212 3.80 -9.37 -7.29
C PHE A 212 4.44 -10.62 -7.90
N THR A 213 5.43 -11.22 -7.24
CA THR A 213 6.02 -12.49 -7.66
C THR A 213 4.99 -13.64 -7.61
N ALA A 214 4.18 -13.68 -6.56
CA ALA A 214 3.11 -14.68 -6.45
C ALA A 214 2.06 -14.51 -7.55
N LEU A 215 1.67 -13.26 -7.88
CA LEU A 215 0.75 -12.95 -8.98
C LEU A 215 1.32 -13.36 -10.34
N THR A 216 2.61 -13.13 -10.59
CA THR A 216 3.28 -13.51 -11.83
C THR A 216 3.35 -15.03 -11.99
N GLY A 217 3.60 -15.78 -10.90
CA GLY A 217 3.70 -17.25 -10.92
C GLY A 217 2.37 -18.00 -10.83
N SER A 218 1.25 -17.33 -10.54
CA SER A 218 -0.06 -17.97 -10.42
C SER A 218 -0.58 -18.42 -11.79
N LYS A 219 -1.31 -19.56 -11.82
CA LYS A 219 -2.10 -19.93 -13.02
C LYS A 219 -3.24 -18.93 -13.14
N VAL A 220 -3.45 -18.42 -14.36
CA VAL A 220 -4.62 -17.59 -14.67
C VAL A 220 -5.88 -18.42 -14.40
N PRO A 221 -6.84 -17.93 -13.60
CA PRO A 221 -8.11 -18.63 -13.42
C PRO A 221 -8.79 -18.75 -14.77
N THR A 222 -9.00 -19.97 -15.26
CA THR A 222 -9.85 -20.20 -16.43
C THR A 222 -11.24 -19.65 -16.11
N ARG A 223 -11.73 -18.69 -16.89
CA ARG A 223 -13.12 -18.23 -16.79
C ARG A 223 -13.99 -19.48 -16.88
N ALA A 224 -14.73 -19.80 -15.83
CA ALA A 224 -15.82 -20.75 -15.91
C ALA A 224 -16.82 -20.18 -16.93
N ALA A 225 -17.08 -20.98 -18.00
CA ALA A 225 -18.01 -20.63 -19.06
C ALA A 225 -19.43 -20.49 -18.51
#